data_cf45cc72a443523412a2fb4aa837d4ea
#
_entry.id   cf45cc72a443523412a2fb4aa837d4ea
#
_cell.length_a   1.000
_cell.length_b   1.000
_cell.length_c   1.000
_cell.angle_alpha   90.00
_cell.angle_beta   90.00
_cell.angle_gamma   90.00
#
_symmetry.space_group_name_H-M   'P 1'
#
loop_
_entity.id
_entity.type
_entity.pdbx_description
1 polymer ?
#
loop_
_entity_poly.entity_id
_entity_poly.type
_entity_poly.pdbx_seq_one_letter_code
_entity_poly.pdbx_strand_id
1 'polypeptide(L)'
;KEGMNSIELLALNTDAQHLLNTPIPHRMLIGKQLTKGLGAGSEPGTGEGAAEEARVELLEACQDADIIFLTGGLGGGTGTGSLPVIARLAKEKGALTIAIVTLPFSNEGARRTRNARLGLEKLRKSADTVIVIPNDKLLQDDIMNLPLNLAFRHADEILGNAIKCMTEITSHGGLVNIDFADMRSIMDGGGVAMIGMGEGQGANRASDAVIAALTSPLLELDIAESKGALVNVTGGDDMTLQE
;
A
#
# COMPACT_ATOMS: atom_id res chain seq x y z
N LYS A 1 1.45 -1.93 31.23
CA LYS A 1 2.39 -2.43 30.19
C LYS A 1 1.55 -2.71 28.97
N GLU A 2 1.45 -1.71 28.18
CA GLU A 2 0.59 -1.59 27.04
C GLU A 2 1.28 -2.29 25.88
N GLY A 3 0.58 -3.24 25.26
CA GLY A 3 1.05 -3.92 24.09
C GLY A 3 1.09 -2.97 22.91
N MET A 4 2.23 -2.35 22.67
CA MET A 4 2.51 -1.85 21.34
C MET A 4 2.66 -3.08 20.45
N ASN A 5 1.68 -3.32 19.60
CA ASN A 5 1.83 -4.28 18.51
C ASN A 5 2.99 -3.78 17.64
N SER A 6 4.12 -4.47 17.70
CA SER A 6 5.28 -4.13 16.89
C SER A 6 4.95 -4.42 15.43
N ILE A 7 5.03 -3.38 14.58
CA ILE A 7 4.92 -3.55 13.14
C ILE A 7 6.22 -4.20 12.66
N GLU A 8 6.12 -5.41 12.13
CA GLU A 8 7.24 -6.07 11.50
C GLU A 8 7.31 -5.71 10.01
N LEU A 9 8.48 -5.29 9.57
CA LEU A 9 8.75 -4.96 8.18
C LEU A 9 9.57 -6.07 7.53
N LEU A 10 9.04 -6.65 6.45
CA LEU A 10 9.71 -7.65 5.64
C LEU A 10 9.89 -7.16 4.20
N ALA A 11 11.13 -7.04 3.75
CA ALA A 11 11.43 -6.73 2.35
C ALA A 11 11.56 -8.02 1.53
N LEU A 12 10.85 -8.06 0.41
CA LEU A 12 10.82 -9.19 -0.52
C LEU A 12 11.33 -8.75 -1.89
N ASN A 13 12.24 -9.51 -2.48
CA ASN A 13 12.69 -9.26 -3.86
C ASN A 13 13.15 -10.57 -4.54
N THR A 14 13.14 -10.57 -5.87
CA THR A 14 13.77 -11.59 -6.71
C THR A 14 15.20 -11.22 -7.11
N ASP A 15 15.62 -9.97 -6.84
CA ASP A 15 16.95 -9.44 -7.09
C ASP A 15 17.73 -9.37 -5.78
N ALA A 16 18.78 -10.18 -5.68
CA ALA A 16 19.58 -10.28 -4.46
C ALA A 16 20.39 -9.02 -4.17
N GLN A 17 20.93 -8.38 -5.21
CA GLN A 17 21.74 -7.16 -5.06
C GLN A 17 20.88 -5.99 -4.59
N HIS A 18 19.71 -5.82 -5.18
CA HIS A 18 18.76 -4.79 -4.77
C HIS A 18 18.26 -5.01 -3.34
N LEU A 19 17.99 -6.27 -2.98
CA LEU A 19 17.55 -6.63 -1.63
C LEU A 19 18.62 -6.35 -0.56
N LEU A 20 19.90 -6.59 -0.87
CA LEU A 20 21.02 -6.30 0.05
C LEU A 20 21.14 -4.81 0.35
N ASN A 21 20.83 -3.95 -0.60
CA ASN A 21 20.90 -2.49 -0.44
C ASN A 21 19.64 -1.89 0.23
N THR A 22 18.62 -2.70 0.48
CA THR A 22 17.39 -2.23 1.15
C THR A 22 17.64 -2.10 2.66
N PRO A 23 17.40 -0.92 3.28
CA PRO A 23 17.70 -0.66 4.69
C PRO A 23 16.63 -1.20 5.64
N ILE A 24 16.19 -2.45 5.44
CA ILE A 24 15.21 -3.16 6.28
C ILE A 24 15.89 -4.39 6.88
N PRO A 25 15.74 -4.66 8.19
CA PRO A 25 16.45 -5.76 8.85
C PRO A 25 16.00 -7.14 8.34
N HIS A 26 14.68 -7.34 8.17
CA HIS A 26 14.14 -8.59 7.70
C HIS A 26 13.99 -8.56 6.18
N ARG A 27 14.70 -9.48 5.51
CA ARG A 27 14.75 -9.55 4.05
C ARG A 27 14.59 -11.00 3.60
N MET A 28 13.80 -11.21 2.56
CA MET A 28 13.59 -12.53 1.97
C MET A 28 13.81 -12.47 0.46
N LEU A 29 14.74 -13.25 -0.03
CA LEU A 29 14.94 -13.47 -1.45
C LEU A 29 13.98 -14.57 -1.90
N ILE A 30 13.02 -14.22 -2.75
CA ILE A 30 12.07 -15.18 -3.35
C ILE A 30 12.55 -15.63 -4.72
N GLY A 31 12.16 -16.85 -5.13
CA GLY A 31 12.54 -17.41 -6.43
C GLY A 31 14.03 -17.67 -6.57
N LYS A 32 14.67 -18.16 -5.51
CA LYS A 32 16.12 -18.43 -5.47
C LYS A 32 16.60 -19.33 -6.59
N GLN A 33 15.81 -20.36 -6.94
CA GLN A 33 16.13 -21.29 -8.02
C GLN A 33 15.70 -20.71 -9.37
N LEU A 34 14.51 -20.16 -9.44
CA LEU A 34 13.90 -19.64 -10.66
C LEU A 34 14.67 -18.45 -11.24
N THR A 35 15.00 -17.45 -10.40
CA THR A 35 15.65 -16.21 -10.84
C THR A 35 17.15 -16.16 -10.58
N LYS A 36 17.67 -17.06 -9.74
CA LYS A 36 19.07 -17.08 -9.29
C LYS A 36 19.54 -15.72 -8.72
N GLY A 37 18.60 -14.95 -8.16
CA GLY A 37 18.87 -13.61 -7.61
C GLY A 37 19.07 -12.50 -8.64
N LEU A 38 18.74 -12.73 -9.92
CA LEU A 38 18.93 -11.78 -11.01
C LEU A 38 17.66 -10.96 -11.32
N GLY A 39 16.62 -11.06 -10.49
CA GLY A 39 15.36 -10.38 -10.70
C GLY A 39 14.39 -11.10 -11.63
N ALA A 40 13.18 -10.56 -11.76
CA ALA A 40 12.11 -11.17 -12.57
C ALA A 40 12.04 -10.67 -14.03
N GLY A 41 12.99 -9.88 -14.50
CA GLY A 41 13.09 -9.44 -15.89
C GLY A 41 11.87 -8.68 -16.45
N SER A 42 11.11 -8.00 -15.60
CA SER A 42 9.82 -7.35 -15.92
C SER A 42 8.73 -8.32 -16.41
N GLU A 43 8.86 -9.61 -16.07
CA GLU A 43 7.88 -10.66 -16.37
C GLU A 43 7.07 -11.01 -15.12
N PRO A 44 5.76 -10.68 -15.04
CA PRO A 44 4.93 -11.00 -13.87
C PRO A 44 4.83 -12.49 -13.58
N GLY A 45 4.84 -13.35 -14.63
CA GLY A 45 4.84 -14.82 -14.45
C GLY A 45 6.06 -15.32 -13.69
N THR A 46 7.23 -14.71 -13.90
CA THR A 46 8.45 -15.03 -13.14
C THR A 46 8.32 -14.60 -11.67
N GLY A 47 7.72 -13.43 -11.41
CA GLY A 47 7.43 -12.96 -10.05
C GLY A 47 6.42 -13.85 -9.32
N GLU A 48 5.38 -14.31 -10.01
CA GLU A 48 4.38 -15.26 -9.51
C GLU A 48 5.05 -16.60 -9.15
N GLY A 49 5.82 -17.17 -10.08
CA GLY A 49 6.56 -18.42 -9.85
C GLY A 49 7.57 -18.31 -8.70
N ALA A 50 8.23 -17.15 -8.56
CA ALA A 50 9.17 -16.90 -7.46
C ALA A 50 8.48 -16.87 -6.09
N ALA A 51 7.27 -16.31 -6.00
CA ALA A 51 6.49 -16.33 -4.78
C ALA A 51 5.94 -17.72 -4.46
N GLU A 52 5.51 -18.50 -5.47
CA GLU A 52 5.08 -19.88 -5.26
C GLU A 52 6.25 -20.79 -4.84
N GLU A 53 7.46 -20.57 -5.36
CA GLU A 53 8.67 -21.29 -4.91
C GLU A 53 8.93 -21.05 -3.41
N ALA A 54 8.71 -19.82 -2.94
CA ALA A 54 8.92 -19.41 -1.55
C ALA A 54 7.68 -19.58 -0.66
N ARG A 55 6.68 -20.37 -1.10
CA ARG A 55 5.38 -20.50 -0.43
C ARG A 55 5.48 -20.83 1.06
N VAL A 56 6.37 -21.73 1.43
CA VAL A 56 6.52 -22.19 2.83
C VAL A 56 7.03 -21.05 3.71
N GLU A 57 8.10 -20.39 3.28
CA GLU A 57 8.68 -19.24 4.00
C GLU A 57 7.68 -18.05 4.08
N LEU A 58 6.89 -17.84 3.02
CA LEU A 58 5.85 -16.80 3.02
C LEU A 58 4.70 -17.13 3.98
N LEU A 59 4.26 -18.37 4.06
CA LEU A 59 3.24 -18.81 5.03
C LEU A 59 3.73 -18.69 6.48
N GLU A 60 5.01 -18.97 6.73
CA GLU A 60 5.63 -18.74 8.05
C GLU A 60 5.68 -17.24 8.39
N ALA A 61 6.06 -16.40 7.43
CA ALA A 61 6.10 -14.95 7.60
C ALA A 61 4.70 -14.32 7.82
N CYS A 62 3.64 -14.96 7.34
CA CYS A 62 2.25 -14.52 7.55
C CYS A 62 1.63 -15.09 8.83
N GLN A 63 2.35 -15.93 9.57
CA GLN A 63 1.81 -16.58 10.75
C GLN A 63 1.58 -15.56 11.89
N ASP A 64 0.50 -15.75 12.63
CA ASP A 64 0.13 -14.95 13.80
C ASP A 64 -0.10 -13.44 13.55
N ALA A 65 -0.23 -13.04 12.28
CA ALA A 65 -0.57 -11.67 11.92
C ALA A 65 -2.08 -11.49 11.78
N ASP A 66 -2.65 -10.51 12.50
CA ASP A 66 -4.05 -10.13 12.36
C ASP A 66 -4.29 -9.32 11.08
N ILE A 67 -3.31 -8.47 10.70
CA ILE A 67 -3.33 -7.63 9.51
C ILE A 67 -2.02 -7.76 8.77
N ILE A 68 -2.09 -7.84 7.45
CA ILE A 68 -0.92 -7.80 6.57
C ILE A 68 -1.10 -6.68 5.55
N PHE A 69 -0.21 -5.70 5.62
CA PHE A 69 -0.09 -4.67 4.60
C PHE A 69 0.90 -5.13 3.54
N LEU A 70 0.42 -5.22 2.30
CA LEU A 70 1.24 -5.53 1.13
C LEU A 70 1.50 -4.26 0.35
N THR A 71 2.76 -3.91 0.14
CA THR A 71 3.10 -2.71 -0.62
C THR A 71 4.07 -3.02 -1.74
N GLY A 72 3.91 -2.33 -2.85
CA GLY A 72 4.81 -2.44 -3.98
C GLY A 72 4.32 -1.74 -5.23
N GLY A 73 5.25 -1.47 -6.15
CA GLY A 73 4.94 -0.94 -7.48
C GLY A 73 4.47 -2.04 -8.43
N LEU A 74 3.36 -1.79 -9.09
CA LEU A 74 2.88 -2.61 -10.21
C LEU A 74 3.52 -2.16 -11.53
N GLY A 75 3.63 -3.08 -12.48
CA GLY A 75 4.21 -2.82 -13.82
C GLY A 75 5.52 -3.55 -14.08
N GLY A 76 6.30 -3.85 -13.02
CA GLY A 76 7.47 -4.72 -13.10
C GLY A 76 7.11 -6.21 -13.06
N GLY A 77 8.10 -7.05 -12.85
CA GLY A 77 7.92 -8.51 -12.73
C GLY A 77 7.65 -8.94 -11.29
N THR A 78 8.52 -8.54 -10.35
CA THR A 78 8.48 -9.00 -8.96
C THR A 78 7.20 -8.60 -8.26
N GLY A 79 6.94 -7.30 -8.05
CA GLY A 79 5.75 -6.82 -7.33
C GLY A 79 4.45 -7.24 -8.01
N THR A 80 4.36 -7.07 -9.33
CA THR A 80 3.17 -7.43 -10.12
C THR A 80 2.79 -8.89 -9.99
N GLY A 81 3.78 -9.79 -9.98
CA GLY A 81 3.55 -11.23 -9.94
C GLY A 81 3.41 -11.76 -8.53
N SER A 82 4.26 -11.31 -7.59
CA SER A 82 4.31 -11.88 -6.24
C SER A 82 3.19 -11.40 -5.33
N LEU A 83 2.77 -10.11 -5.41
CA LEU A 83 1.77 -9.56 -4.50
C LEU A 83 0.44 -10.34 -4.49
N PRO A 84 -0.15 -10.76 -5.64
CA PRO A 84 -1.37 -11.56 -5.62
C PRO A 84 -1.20 -12.91 -4.94
N VAL A 85 -0.03 -13.55 -5.09
CA VAL A 85 0.28 -14.82 -4.43
C VAL A 85 0.38 -14.62 -2.92
N ILE A 86 1.15 -13.62 -2.49
CA ILE A 86 1.33 -13.29 -1.07
C ILE A 86 -0.02 -12.92 -0.42
N ALA A 87 -0.85 -12.13 -1.11
CA ALA A 87 -2.19 -11.80 -0.63
C ALA A 87 -3.04 -13.04 -0.36
N ARG A 88 -3.04 -13.99 -1.30
CA ARG A 88 -3.75 -15.25 -1.14
C ARG A 88 -3.23 -16.07 0.04
N LEU A 89 -1.91 -16.16 0.21
CA LEU A 89 -1.29 -16.86 1.33
C LEU A 89 -1.59 -16.22 2.68
N ALA A 90 -1.60 -14.88 2.75
CA ALA A 90 -1.98 -14.13 3.93
C ALA A 90 -3.45 -14.42 4.32
N LYS A 91 -4.37 -14.42 3.36
CA LYS A 91 -5.78 -14.80 3.58
C LYS A 91 -5.93 -16.25 4.02
N GLU A 92 -5.14 -17.19 3.48
CA GLU A 92 -5.12 -18.59 3.93
C GLU A 92 -4.79 -18.70 5.44
N LYS A 93 -4.02 -17.75 5.99
CA LYS A 93 -3.71 -17.64 7.43
C LYS A 93 -4.77 -16.90 8.25
N GLY A 94 -5.78 -16.33 7.62
CA GLY A 94 -6.86 -15.59 8.27
C GLY A 94 -6.55 -14.12 8.54
N ALA A 95 -5.39 -13.61 8.08
CA ALA A 95 -5.04 -12.21 8.19
C ALA A 95 -5.92 -11.33 7.31
N LEU A 96 -6.33 -10.17 7.82
CA LEU A 96 -6.91 -9.11 7.00
C LEU A 96 -5.81 -8.57 6.06
N THR A 97 -6.01 -8.70 4.75
CA THR A 97 -4.98 -8.39 3.77
C THR A 97 -5.32 -7.11 3.01
N ILE A 98 -4.55 -6.08 3.25
CA ILE A 98 -4.70 -4.76 2.64
C ILE A 98 -3.50 -4.52 1.73
N ALA A 99 -3.73 -4.36 0.43
CA ALA A 99 -2.67 -4.03 -0.51
C ALA A 99 -2.68 -2.54 -0.82
N ILE A 100 -1.52 -1.88 -0.73
CA ILE A 100 -1.32 -0.47 -1.09
C ILE A 100 -0.29 -0.45 -2.21
N VAL A 101 -0.73 -0.16 -3.43
CA VAL A 101 0.09 -0.33 -4.62
C VAL A 101 0.13 0.91 -5.49
N THR A 102 1.28 1.16 -6.10
CA THR A 102 1.44 2.25 -7.07
C THR A 102 1.29 1.73 -8.50
N LEU A 103 0.66 2.53 -9.36
CA LEU A 103 0.66 2.31 -10.79
C LEU A 103 1.81 3.11 -11.44
N PRO A 104 2.43 2.56 -12.50
CA PRO A 104 3.52 3.26 -13.17
C PRO A 104 3.06 4.58 -13.79
N PHE A 105 3.99 5.50 -13.95
CA PHE A 105 3.78 6.68 -14.79
C PHE A 105 3.50 6.26 -16.24
N SER A 106 2.66 7.00 -16.93
CA SER A 106 2.29 6.70 -18.32
C SER A 106 3.50 6.71 -19.29
N ASN A 107 4.52 7.51 -18.97
CA ASN A 107 5.77 7.60 -19.73
C ASN A 107 6.76 6.43 -19.48
N GLU A 108 6.48 5.53 -18.50
CA GLU A 108 7.30 4.33 -18.29
C GLU A 108 7.08 3.24 -19.35
N GLY A 109 6.10 3.42 -20.21
CA GLY A 109 5.86 2.61 -21.39
C GLY A 109 4.71 1.60 -21.28
N ALA A 110 4.13 1.27 -22.44
CA ALA A 110 2.92 0.46 -22.56
C ALA A 110 3.02 -0.95 -21.93
N ARG A 111 4.23 -1.54 -21.90
CA ARG A 111 4.46 -2.85 -21.26
C ARG A 111 4.21 -2.78 -19.77
N ARG A 112 4.77 -1.77 -19.08
CA ARG A 112 4.57 -1.58 -17.64
C ARG A 112 3.11 -1.30 -17.29
N THR A 113 2.45 -0.45 -18.06
CA THR A 113 1.02 -0.16 -17.89
C THR A 113 0.15 -1.41 -18.05
N ARG A 114 0.43 -2.24 -19.05
CA ARG A 114 -0.28 -3.51 -19.26
C ARG A 114 -0.06 -4.49 -18.12
N ASN A 115 1.20 -4.67 -17.70
CA ASN A 115 1.54 -5.53 -16.56
C ASN A 115 0.83 -5.06 -15.29
N ALA A 116 0.85 -3.75 -15.02
CA ALA A 116 0.19 -3.17 -13.85
C ALA A 116 -1.31 -3.46 -13.82
N ARG A 117 -2.01 -3.30 -14.96
CA ARG A 117 -3.44 -3.61 -15.06
C ARG A 117 -3.73 -5.08 -14.77
N LEU A 118 -3.00 -6.00 -15.38
CA LEU A 118 -3.17 -7.44 -15.15
C LEU A 118 -2.86 -7.83 -13.71
N GLY A 119 -1.79 -7.26 -13.12
CA GLY A 119 -1.44 -7.47 -11.72
C GLY A 119 -2.52 -6.95 -10.76
N LEU A 120 -3.04 -5.75 -11.04
CA LEU A 120 -4.11 -5.16 -10.24
C LEU A 120 -5.39 -6.01 -10.27
N GLU A 121 -5.78 -6.52 -11.44
CA GLU A 121 -6.94 -7.42 -11.56
C GLU A 121 -6.79 -8.71 -10.74
N LYS A 122 -5.58 -9.30 -10.74
CA LYS A 122 -5.27 -10.47 -9.92
C LYS A 122 -5.28 -10.13 -8.43
N LEU A 123 -4.67 -9.00 -8.06
CA LEU A 123 -4.56 -8.56 -6.68
C LEU A 123 -5.93 -8.26 -6.06
N ARG A 124 -6.82 -7.61 -6.81
CA ARG A 124 -8.22 -7.34 -6.40
C ARG A 124 -9.02 -8.60 -6.06
N LYS A 125 -8.67 -9.74 -6.65
CA LYS A 125 -9.29 -11.03 -6.36
C LYS A 125 -8.66 -11.76 -5.18
N SER A 126 -7.43 -11.37 -4.82
CA SER A 126 -6.62 -12.07 -3.82
C SER A 126 -6.56 -11.35 -2.47
N ALA A 127 -6.58 -10.02 -2.45
CA ALA A 127 -6.61 -9.21 -1.23
C ALA A 127 -8.06 -8.91 -0.79
N ASP A 128 -8.24 -8.49 0.47
CA ASP A 128 -9.54 -8.03 0.97
C ASP A 128 -9.82 -6.62 0.48
N THR A 129 -8.82 -5.75 0.54
CA THR A 129 -8.89 -4.38 0.02
C THR A 129 -7.62 -4.03 -0.73
N VAL A 130 -7.77 -3.30 -1.83
CA VAL A 130 -6.65 -2.76 -2.61
C VAL A 130 -6.77 -1.25 -2.71
N ILE A 131 -5.81 -0.54 -2.14
CA ILE A 131 -5.64 0.91 -2.29
C ILE A 131 -4.70 1.14 -3.46
N VAL A 132 -5.15 1.88 -4.44
CA VAL A 132 -4.40 2.15 -5.67
C VAL A 132 -3.94 3.61 -5.67
N ILE A 133 -2.66 3.82 -5.88
CA ILE A 133 -2.03 5.14 -6.02
C ILE A 133 -1.54 5.29 -7.46
N PRO A 134 -2.27 5.99 -8.32
CA PRO A 134 -1.83 6.25 -9.69
C PRO A 134 -0.73 7.31 -9.70
N ASN A 135 0.51 6.96 -10.08
CA ASN A 135 1.62 7.91 -10.08
C ASN A 135 1.37 9.13 -10.97
N ASP A 136 0.64 8.96 -12.08
CA ASP A 136 0.28 10.09 -12.96
C ASP A 136 -0.56 11.17 -12.23
N LYS A 137 -1.36 10.80 -11.23
CA LYS A 137 -2.15 11.74 -10.44
C LYS A 137 -1.33 12.55 -9.43
N LEU A 138 -0.12 12.11 -9.18
CA LEU A 138 0.83 12.83 -8.33
C LEU A 138 1.57 13.93 -9.09
N LEU A 139 1.51 13.89 -10.43
CA LEU A 139 2.10 14.91 -11.31
C LEU A 139 1.14 16.11 -11.44
N GLN A 140 0.96 16.86 -10.37
CA GLN A 140 0.35 18.19 -10.47
C GLN A 140 1.33 19.17 -11.13
N ASP A 141 0.84 20.31 -11.63
CA ASP A 141 1.59 21.25 -12.45
C ASP A 141 2.98 21.63 -11.92
N ASP A 142 3.12 21.71 -10.61
CA ASP A 142 4.40 22.02 -9.94
C ASP A 142 5.38 20.85 -9.96
N ILE A 143 4.91 19.61 -10.09
CA ILE A 143 5.73 18.39 -10.04
C ILE A 143 6.13 17.94 -11.44
N MET A 144 5.38 18.32 -12.49
CA MET A 144 5.72 17.99 -13.88
C MET A 144 7.10 18.50 -14.33
N ASN A 145 7.60 19.54 -13.68
CA ASN A 145 8.91 20.13 -13.95
C ASN A 145 10.02 19.60 -13.02
N LEU A 146 9.71 18.68 -12.12
CA LEU A 146 10.72 18.10 -11.21
C LEU A 146 11.62 17.07 -11.94
N PRO A 147 12.88 16.96 -11.52
CA PRO A 147 13.71 15.83 -11.88
C PRO A 147 13.04 14.49 -11.55
N LEU A 148 13.22 13.49 -12.39
CA LEU A 148 12.55 12.19 -12.28
C LEU A 148 12.72 11.52 -10.91
N ASN A 149 13.91 11.65 -10.31
CA ASN A 149 14.19 11.13 -8.97
C ASN A 149 13.36 11.80 -7.87
N LEU A 150 13.01 13.07 -8.03
CA LEU A 150 12.14 13.78 -7.09
C LEU A 150 10.66 13.40 -7.27
N ALA A 151 10.21 13.15 -8.50
CA ALA A 151 8.86 12.66 -8.77
C ALA A 151 8.64 11.27 -8.14
N PHE A 152 9.59 10.34 -8.29
CA PHE A 152 9.52 9.04 -7.61
C PHE A 152 9.54 9.18 -6.08
N ARG A 153 10.39 10.04 -5.57
CA ARG A 153 10.47 10.28 -4.13
C ARG A 153 9.15 10.82 -3.55
N HIS A 154 8.48 11.70 -4.27
CA HIS A 154 7.16 12.20 -3.89
C HIS A 154 6.10 11.08 -3.89
N ALA A 155 6.13 10.19 -4.88
CA ALA A 155 5.28 9.00 -4.91
C ALA A 155 5.54 8.08 -3.69
N ASP A 156 6.81 7.87 -3.34
CA ASP A 156 7.20 7.08 -2.17
C ASP A 156 6.76 7.73 -0.84
N GLU A 157 6.81 9.06 -0.74
CA GLU A 157 6.32 9.81 0.42
C GLU A 157 4.81 9.64 0.61
N ILE A 158 4.04 9.73 -0.46
CA ILE A 158 2.59 9.53 -0.42
C ILE A 158 2.25 8.09 -0.03
N LEU A 159 2.94 7.12 -0.63
CA LEU A 159 2.80 5.71 -0.25
C LEU A 159 3.13 5.50 1.23
N GLY A 160 4.23 6.08 1.70
CA GLY A 160 4.64 6.04 3.09
C GLY A 160 3.59 6.62 4.04
N ASN A 161 3.04 7.78 3.72
CA ASN A 161 1.99 8.43 4.49
C ASN A 161 0.69 7.61 4.51
N ALA A 162 0.32 6.99 3.38
CA ALA A 162 -0.83 6.10 3.30
C ALA A 162 -0.67 4.89 4.25
N ILE A 163 0.49 4.23 4.21
CA ILE A 163 0.79 3.10 5.10
C ILE A 163 0.80 3.55 6.56
N LYS A 164 1.45 4.69 6.85
CA LYS A 164 1.51 5.26 8.20
C LYS A 164 0.12 5.54 8.75
N CYS A 165 -0.73 6.20 8.00
CA CYS A 165 -2.11 6.49 8.38
C CYS A 165 -2.86 5.18 8.74
N MET A 166 -2.80 4.17 7.89
CA MET A 166 -3.46 2.89 8.13
C MET A 166 -2.90 2.13 9.35
N THR A 167 -1.59 2.22 9.57
CA THR A 167 -0.96 1.58 10.73
C THR A 167 -1.24 2.33 12.03
N GLU A 168 -1.33 3.65 12.02
CA GLU A 168 -1.69 4.46 13.18
C GLU A 168 -3.11 4.15 13.67
N ILE A 169 -4.06 3.99 12.76
CA ILE A 169 -5.44 3.61 13.11
C ILE A 169 -5.48 2.28 13.89
N THR A 170 -4.56 1.37 13.60
CA THR A 170 -4.53 0.03 14.20
C THR A 170 -3.64 -0.10 15.43
N SER A 171 -2.63 0.76 15.58
CA SER A 171 -1.58 0.62 16.58
C SER A 171 -1.63 1.65 17.71
N HIS A 172 -2.27 2.78 17.50
CA HIS A 172 -2.33 3.85 18.49
C HIS A 172 -3.76 4.07 19.00
N GLY A 173 -3.93 4.06 20.33
CA GLY A 173 -5.16 4.51 20.93
C GLY A 173 -5.29 6.03 20.80
N GLY A 174 -6.33 6.50 20.09
CA GLY A 174 -6.72 7.90 20.03
C GLY A 174 -7.79 8.26 21.07
N LEU A 175 -8.29 9.49 21.02
CA LEU A 175 -9.45 9.91 21.82
C LEU A 175 -10.73 9.15 21.41
N VAL A 176 -10.85 8.85 20.13
CA VAL A 176 -11.88 7.98 19.56
C VAL A 176 -11.17 6.87 18.82
N ASN A 177 -11.43 5.64 19.22
CA ASN A 177 -10.78 4.46 18.67
C ASN A 177 -11.75 3.68 17.78
N ILE A 178 -11.21 3.16 16.69
CA ILE A 178 -11.86 2.12 15.90
C ILE A 178 -11.25 0.80 16.32
N ASP A 179 -12.06 -0.17 16.67
CA ASP A 179 -11.56 -1.49 16.96
C ASP A 179 -11.23 -2.28 15.67
N PHE A 180 -10.49 -3.37 15.83
CA PHE A 180 -10.09 -4.21 14.72
C PHE A 180 -11.30 -4.81 13.97
N ALA A 181 -12.38 -5.12 14.69
CA ALA A 181 -13.58 -5.69 14.10
C ALA A 181 -14.30 -4.69 13.18
N ASP A 182 -14.37 -3.42 13.59
CA ASP A 182 -14.93 -2.34 12.79
C ASP A 182 -14.12 -2.10 11.51
N MET A 183 -12.79 -2.03 11.64
CA MET A 183 -11.91 -1.89 10.49
C MET A 183 -12.04 -3.09 9.54
N ARG A 184 -12.09 -4.31 10.09
CA ARG A 184 -12.29 -5.52 9.29
C ARG A 184 -13.62 -5.48 8.56
N SER A 185 -14.70 -5.03 9.21
CA SER A 185 -16.03 -4.91 8.60
C SER A 185 -16.07 -3.96 7.40
N ILE A 186 -15.29 -2.88 7.43
CA ILE A 186 -15.19 -1.91 6.33
C ILE A 186 -14.29 -2.44 5.22
N MET A 187 -13.20 -3.11 5.56
CA MET A 187 -12.15 -3.51 4.64
C MET A 187 -12.35 -4.90 4.02
N ASP A 188 -13.05 -5.81 4.70
CA ASP A 188 -13.31 -7.16 4.18
C ASP A 188 -14.28 -7.09 3.00
N GLY A 189 -13.82 -7.55 1.85
CA GLY A 189 -14.60 -7.47 0.61
C GLY A 189 -14.77 -6.05 0.06
N GLY A 190 -14.00 -5.07 0.56
CA GLY A 190 -14.04 -3.67 0.13
C GLY A 190 -13.62 -3.44 -1.33
N GLY A 191 -12.90 -4.38 -1.91
CA GLY A 191 -12.48 -4.31 -3.30
C GLY A 191 -11.43 -3.24 -3.54
N VAL A 192 -11.77 -2.17 -4.26
CA VAL A 192 -10.86 -1.02 -4.45
C VAL A 192 -11.23 0.07 -3.47
N ALA A 193 -10.25 0.51 -2.70
CA ALA A 193 -10.33 1.68 -1.86
C ALA A 193 -9.45 2.81 -2.41
N MET A 194 -9.78 4.02 -2.03
CA MET A 194 -9.00 5.22 -2.34
C MET A 194 -8.58 5.89 -1.07
N ILE A 195 -7.55 6.71 -1.16
CA ILE A 195 -7.06 7.51 -0.06
C ILE A 195 -7.06 8.99 -0.46
N GLY A 196 -7.60 9.82 0.41
CA GLY A 196 -7.48 11.26 0.35
C GLY A 196 -6.75 11.76 1.58
N MET A 197 -5.86 12.71 1.42
CA MET A 197 -5.11 13.32 2.52
C MET A 197 -5.25 14.83 2.41
N GLY A 198 -5.41 15.49 3.55
CA GLY A 198 -5.50 16.94 3.61
C GLY A 198 -4.96 17.48 4.92
N GLU A 199 -4.36 18.64 4.85
CA GLU A 199 -3.83 19.37 6.00
C GLU A 199 -4.45 20.76 6.04
N GLY A 200 -4.68 21.29 7.23
CA GLY A 200 -5.21 22.63 7.44
C GLY A 200 -4.48 23.34 8.56
N GLN A 201 -4.40 24.66 8.45
CA GLN A 201 -3.78 25.54 9.45
C GLN A 201 -4.64 26.79 9.71
N GLY A 202 -4.52 27.36 10.89
CA GLY A 202 -5.24 28.56 11.27
C GLY A 202 -6.69 28.33 11.73
N ALA A 203 -7.56 29.32 11.59
CA ALA A 203 -8.90 29.33 12.18
C ALA A 203 -9.89 28.34 11.53
N ASN A 204 -9.68 28.00 10.27
CA ASN A 204 -10.55 27.09 9.51
C ASN A 204 -9.86 25.74 9.23
N ARG A 205 -8.81 25.40 9.99
CA ARG A 205 -7.93 24.26 9.73
C ARG A 205 -8.66 22.93 9.51
N ALA A 206 -9.70 22.64 10.28
CA ALA A 206 -10.46 21.40 10.14
C ALA A 206 -11.22 21.35 8.81
N SER A 207 -11.93 22.40 8.47
CA SER A 207 -12.65 22.51 7.19
C SER A 207 -11.71 22.48 5.99
N ASP A 208 -10.59 23.19 6.07
CA ASP A 208 -9.60 23.24 4.99
C ASP A 208 -8.95 21.87 4.79
N ALA A 209 -8.61 21.15 5.89
CA ALA A 209 -8.08 19.80 5.81
C ALA A 209 -9.06 18.80 5.17
N VAL A 210 -10.35 18.87 5.57
CA VAL A 210 -11.38 17.98 4.99
C VAL A 210 -11.57 18.28 3.51
N ILE A 211 -11.66 19.55 3.13
CA ILE A 211 -11.80 19.94 1.71
C ILE A 211 -10.59 19.46 0.92
N ALA A 212 -9.37 19.66 1.42
CA ALA A 212 -8.16 19.18 0.77
C ALA A 212 -8.15 17.65 0.61
N ALA A 213 -8.56 16.90 1.63
CA ALA A 213 -8.66 15.45 1.56
C ALA A 213 -9.70 15.01 0.51
N LEU A 214 -10.89 15.62 0.48
CA LEU A 214 -11.97 15.27 -0.44
C LEU A 214 -11.68 15.69 -1.90
N THR A 215 -10.87 16.72 -2.09
CA THR A 215 -10.44 17.19 -3.42
C THR A 215 -9.09 16.62 -3.86
N SER A 216 -8.56 15.65 -3.09
CA SER A 216 -7.29 15.00 -3.42
C SER A 216 -7.33 14.38 -4.83
N PRO A 217 -6.32 14.62 -5.66
CA PRO A 217 -6.25 14.03 -7.01
C PRO A 217 -6.16 12.50 -7.00
N LEU A 218 -5.88 11.91 -5.84
CA LEU A 218 -5.84 10.45 -5.65
C LEU A 218 -7.25 9.83 -5.57
N LEU A 219 -8.29 10.64 -5.34
CA LEU A 219 -9.68 10.20 -5.34
C LEU A 219 -10.22 10.30 -6.78
N GLU A 220 -10.33 9.15 -7.46
CA GLU A 220 -10.79 9.08 -8.86
C GLU A 220 -12.31 8.89 -9.02
N LEU A 221 -12.99 8.43 -7.96
CA LEU A 221 -14.41 8.09 -8.01
C LEU A 221 -15.24 9.08 -7.22
N ASP A 222 -16.51 9.14 -7.54
CA ASP A 222 -17.46 9.89 -6.73
C ASP A 222 -17.59 9.24 -5.35
N ILE A 223 -17.21 9.98 -4.32
CA ILE A 223 -17.25 9.54 -2.92
C ILE A 223 -18.69 9.18 -2.52
N ALA A 224 -19.70 9.76 -3.18
CA ALA A 224 -21.10 9.49 -2.92
C ALA A 224 -21.50 8.01 -3.19
N GLU A 225 -20.75 7.29 -4.01
CA GLU A 225 -20.97 5.87 -4.28
C GLU A 225 -20.19 4.94 -3.33
N SER A 226 -19.40 5.47 -2.41
CA SER A 226 -18.61 4.66 -1.48
C SER A 226 -19.51 3.96 -0.46
N LYS A 227 -19.21 2.68 -0.18
CA LYS A 227 -19.95 1.86 0.80
C LYS A 227 -19.57 2.16 2.24
N GLY A 228 -18.38 2.71 2.45
CA GLY A 228 -17.84 3.05 3.75
C GLY A 228 -16.64 3.97 3.62
N ALA A 229 -16.33 4.67 4.68
CA ALA A 229 -15.15 5.51 4.78
C ALA A 229 -14.50 5.31 6.15
N LEU A 230 -13.17 5.24 6.14
CA LEU A 230 -12.34 5.25 7.33
C LEU A 230 -11.68 6.62 7.41
N VAL A 231 -11.89 7.32 8.52
CA VAL A 231 -11.39 8.68 8.71
C VAL A 231 -10.41 8.69 9.87
N ASN A 232 -9.19 9.15 9.62
CA ASN A 232 -8.19 9.41 10.64
C ASN A 232 -7.98 10.92 10.76
N VAL A 233 -8.15 11.46 11.96
CA VAL A 233 -7.94 12.88 12.25
C VAL A 233 -6.83 13.00 13.28
N THR A 234 -5.79 13.74 12.94
CA THR A 234 -4.68 14.05 13.85
C THR A 234 -4.60 15.55 14.05
N GLY A 235 -4.64 15.99 15.27
CA GLY A 235 -4.54 17.40 15.64
C GLY A 235 -3.63 17.64 16.83
N GLY A 236 -3.32 18.89 17.11
CA GLY A 236 -2.61 19.29 18.32
C GLY A 236 -3.49 19.24 19.57
N ASP A 237 -2.89 19.42 20.74
CA ASP A 237 -3.58 19.45 22.05
C ASP A 237 -4.63 20.60 22.16
N ASP A 238 -4.59 21.51 21.22
CA ASP A 238 -5.50 22.67 21.11
C ASP A 238 -6.74 22.39 20.24
N MET A 239 -6.88 21.16 19.71
CA MET A 239 -8.04 20.78 18.91
C MET A 239 -9.30 20.76 19.77
N THR A 240 -10.35 21.41 19.29
CA THR A 240 -11.62 21.57 20.02
C THR A 240 -12.67 20.56 19.56
N LEU A 241 -13.68 20.32 20.39
CA LEU A 241 -14.80 19.44 20.06
C LEU A 241 -15.66 19.98 18.89
N GLN A 242 -15.56 21.27 18.60
CA GLN A 242 -16.32 21.91 17.54
C GLN A 242 -15.64 21.77 16.16
N GLU A 243 -14.34 21.56 16.15
CA GLU A 243 -13.55 21.20 14.96
C GLU A 243 -13.79 19.76 14.54
#